data_5ca8d7d79f2d4f961a99e570e3f826f2
#
_entry.id   5ca8d7d79f2d4f961a99e570e3f826f2
#
_cell.length_a   1.000
_cell.length_b   1.000
_cell.length_c   1.000
_cell.angle_alpha   90.00
_cell.angle_beta   90.00
_cell.angle_gamma   90.00
#
_symmetry.space_group_name_H-M   'P 1'
#
loop_
_entity.id
_entity.type
_entity.pdbx_description
1 polymer ?
#
loop_
_entity_poly.entity_id
_entity_poly.type
_entity_poly.pdbx_seq_one_letter_code
_entity_poly.pdbx_strand_id
1 'polypeptide(L)'
;MKTHQVQQKTERRISAALRLVFVAALLLGQIALAFFLSTELRQRAAIIYTVLELAAFGYAVRIYNRTDGASYKFGWIFLVLTVPVVGLILYFLWNGDRQQKRLDLKKLPMPEEPEAQQAAHRIQMEKLRRKFPQWERLSVYLSRQGYLLYGDTEAKYLPTGEMFLQDMLEKLEQAEHFIFLEFFIIAQGQIWDRMEEIFRRKAAAGVEVKIIFDDFGSMMRFPAGQIEALRESGVEVQVFNPVHHYVNRLYFNYRDHRKIVCIDGSTAYTGGANVADEYANLTVRFGYWKDCGIRLDGAGAWGLTREFLHMWQRNGGQLMQERDYYRPHDHREAAGFCQPFVDGPDNNPISTAEDVFLHLINNARRSVHITTPYLAIDEPMRQALCSAGDSGDVRLLLPGIPDHKFAYLAAQSHYGELLVHHVKIYIYEPGLLHGKTVLSDGEAAFVGSVNMDYRSFQLHFECGTVLYGVPAIEGLAEDIQRITDRSRRVTYQEWKSRPWYRKLLSTLLRLFEMWM
;
A
#
# COMPACT_ATOMS: atom_id res chain seq x y z
N MET A 1 14.41 23.93 -22.82
CA MET A 1 14.31 22.86 -21.81
C MET A 1 14.25 23.36 -20.36
N LYS A 2 15.22 24.14 -19.85
CA LYS A 2 15.20 24.63 -18.43
C LYS A 2 13.97 25.48 -18.08
N THR A 3 13.44 26.28 -18.99
CA THR A 3 12.26 27.15 -18.77
C THR A 3 10.96 26.35 -18.58
N HIS A 4 10.74 25.27 -19.33
CA HIS A 4 9.56 24.41 -19.21
C HIS A 4 9.56 23.61 -17.88
N GLN A 5 10.73 23.15 -17.44
CA GLN A 5 10.88 22.44 -16.14
C GLN A 5 10.63 23.35 -14.94
N VAL A 6 11.09 24.61 -15.02
CA VAL A 6 10.84 25.61 -13.97
C VAL A 6 9.36 25.97 -13.93
N GLN A 7 8.70 26.08 -15.07
CA GLN A 7 7.28 26.43 -15.17
C GLN A 7 6.40 25.31 -14.61
N GLN A 8 6.64 24.03 -14.97
CA GLN A 8 5.93 22.89 -14.40
C GLN A 8 6.16 22.72 -12.87
N LYS A 9 7.40 22.93 -12.39
CA LYS A 9 7.71 22.86 -10.95
C LYS A 9 7.00 23.97 -10.18
N THR A 10 6.83 25.14 -10.80
CA THR A 10 6.11 26.27 -10.24
C THR A 10 4.60 26.01 -10.20
N GLU A 11 4.02 25.50 -11.28
CA GLU A 11 2.59 25.13 -11.35
C GLU A 11 2.20 24.03 -10.35
N ARG A 12 3.08 23.04 -10.16
CA ARG A 12 2.88 21.95 -9.18
C ARG A 12 2.96 22.42 -7.71
N ARG A 13 3.90 23.32 -7.39
CA ARG A 13 3.97 23.98 -6.06
C ARG A 13 2.75 24.87 -5.81
N ILE A 14 2.28 25.56 -6.83
CA ILE A 14 1.07 26.38 -6.80
C ILE A 14 -0.15 25.50 -6.53
N SER A 15 -0.26 24.32 -7.13
CA SER A 15 -1.37 23.40 -6.90
C SER A 15 -1.44 22.90 -5.44
N ALA A 16 -0.33 22.52 -4.81
CA ALA A 16 -0.32 22.09 -3.40
C ALA A 16 -0.64 23.26 -2.45
N ALA A 17 -0.08 24.43 -2.71
CA ALA A 17 -0.37 25.64 -1.95
C ALA A 17 -1.83 26.10 -2.10
N LEU A 18 -2.36 26.07 -3.34
CA LEU A 18 -3.77 26.41 -3.61
C LEU A 18 -4.77 25.53 -2.86
N ARG A 19 -4.46 24.30 -2.60
CA ARG A 19 -5.33 23.37 -1.83
C ARG A 19 -5.35 23.70 -0.36
N LEU A 20 -4.15 23.95 0.22
CA LEU A 20 -4.03 24.39 1.61
C LEU A 20 -4.77 25.72 1.81
N VAL A 21 -4.61 26.63 0.85
CA VAL A 21 -5.31 27.90 0.80
C VAL A 21 -6.81 27.71 0.65
N PHE A 22 -7.26 26.75 -0.19
CA PHE A 22 -8.67 26.44 -0.38
C PHE A 22 -9.33 25.91 0.91
N VAL A 23 -8.70 24.93 1.58
CA VAL A 23 -9.20 24.40 2.87
C VAL A 23 -9.18 25.48 3.94
N ALA A 24 -8.09 26.26 4.02
CA ALA A 24 -8.01 27.39 4.96
C ALA A 24 -9.07 28.45 4.66
N ALA A 25 -9.32 28.77 3.40
CA ALA A 25 -10.38 29.71 2.99
C ALA A 25 -11.78 29.20 3.34
N LEU A 26 -12.05 27.88 3.19
CA LEU A 26 -13.29 27.26 3.63
C LEU A 26 -13.49 27.36 5.14
N LEU A 27 -12.43 27.08 5.93
CA LEU A 27 -12.48 27.19 7.40
C LEU A 27 -12.67 28.63 7.85
N LEU A 28 -11.93 29.58 7.26
CA LEU A 28 -12.09 31.01 7.54
C LEU A 28 -13.47 31.52 7.10
N GLY A 29 -13.97 31.05 5.96
CA GLY A 29 -15.31 31.35 5.47
C GLY A 29 -16.40 30.85 6.42
N GLN A 30 -16.24 29.66 7.01
CA GLN A 30 -17.17 29.15 8.02
C GLN A 30 -17.13 29.96 9.32
N ILE A 31 -15.92 30.33 9.80
CA ILE A 31 -15.78 31.18 10.99
C ILE A 31 -16.38 32.56 10.72
N ALA A 32 -16.11 33.16 9.55
CA ALA A 32 -16.70 34.42 9.13
C ALA A 32 -18.22 34.34 9.00
N LEU A 33 -18.75 33.25 8.43
CA LEU A 33 -20.18 32.98 8.33
C LEU A 33 -20.81 32.86 9.72
N ALA A 34 -20.22 32.10 10.63
CA ALA A 34 -20.68 31.97 12.01
C ALA A 34 -20.67 33.30 12.74
N PHE A 35 -19.62 34.11 12.56
CA PHE A 35 -19.51 35.46 13.13
C PHE A 35 -20.56 36.42 12.52
N PHE A 36 -20.69 36.46 11.20
CA PHE A 36 -21.70 37.29 10.49
C PHE A 36 -23.13 36.90 10.89
N LEU A 37 -23.41 35.60 10.96
CA LEU A 37 -24.70 35.09 11.40
C LEU A 37 -24.98 35.45 12.87
N SER A 38 -23.98 35.50 13.74
CA SER A 38 -24.15 35.86 15.15
C SER A 38 -24.36 37.36 15.39
N THR A 39 -23.84 38.22 14.52
CA THR A 39 -23.86 39.69 14.70
C THR A 39 -25.02 40.36 13.97
N GLU A 40 -25.31 40.00 12.71
CA GLU A 40 -26.24 40.72 11.83
C GLU A 40 -27.65 40.08 11.68
N LEU A 41 -27.77 38.77 11.96
CA LEU A 41 -29.00 38.00 11.61
C LEU A 41 -29.51 37.11 12.74
N ARG A 42 -29.52 37.58 13.99
CA ARG A 42 -29.80 36.76 15.19
C ARG A 42 -30.97 35.75 15.07
N GLN A 43 -32.09 36.08 14.46
CA GLN A 43 -33.21 35.13 14.31
C GLN A 43 -33.15 34.28 13.02
N ARG A 44 -32.74 34.86 11.89
CA ARG A 44 -32.63 34.14 10.62
C ARG A 44 -31.40 33.21 10.61
N ALA A 45 -30.32 33.60 11.32
CA ALA A 45 -29.15 32.80 11.53
C ALA A 45 -29.44 31.49 12.28
N ALA A 46 -30.24 31.55 13.32
CA ALA A 46 -30.65 30.36 14.06
C ALA A 46 -31.38 29.36 13.15
N ILE A 47 -32.27 29.80 12.29
CA ILE A 47 -33.01 28.94 11.35
C ILE A 47 -32.04 28.28 10.34
N ILE A 48 -31.15 29.08 9.72
CA ILE A 48 -30.17 28.55 8.74
C ILE A 48 -29.24 27.54 9.40
N TYR A 49 -28.76 27.84 10.61
CA TYR A 49 -27.85 26.93 11.34
C TYR A 49 -28.58 25.64 11.73
N THR A 50 -29.81 25.72 12.20
CA THR A 50 -30.64 24.55 12.52
C THR A 50 -30.89 23.68 11.28
N VAL A 51 -31.15 24.27 10.12
CA VAL A 51 -31.32 23.52 8.85
C VAL A 51 -30.03 22.82 8.46
N LEU A 52 -28.88 23.51 8.61
CA LEU A 52 -27.56 22.90 8.34
C LEU A 52 -27.25 21.77 9.31
N GLU A 53 -27.55 21.91 10.61
CA GLU A 53 -27.38 20.85 11.61
C GLU A 53 -28.29 19.65 11.34
N LEU A 54 -29.53 19.88 10.98
CA LEU A 54 -30.47 18.81 10.59
C LEU A 54 -29.98 18.09 9.31
N ALA A 55 -29.49 18.84 8.33
CA ALA A 55 -28.89 18.25 7.14
C ALA A 55 -27.64 17.43 7.49
N ALA A 56 -26.74 17.97 8.33
CA ALA A 56 -25.55 17.27 8.81
C ALA A 56 -25.89 15.99 9.58
N PHE A 57 -26.91 16.04 10.44
CA PHE A 57 -27.43 14.88 11.15
C PHE A 57 -28.00 13.84 10.18
N GLY A 58 -28.81 14.25 9.19
CA GLY A 58 -29.33 13.34 8.15
C GLY A 58 -28.20 12.66 7.37
N TYR A 59 -27.15 13.41 7.03
CA TYR A 59 -25.96 12.82 6.39
C TYR A 59 -25.16 11.92 7.33
N ALA A 60 -25.03 12.25 8.62
CA ALA A 60 -24.39 11.39 9.62
C ALA A 60 -25.12 10.05 9.74
N VAL A 61 -26.46 10.04 9.78
CA VAL A 61 -27.28 8.83 9.76
C VAL A 61 -27.05 8.03 8.46
N ARG A 62 -26.98 8.70 7.32
CA ARG A 62 -26.68 8.05 6.02
C ARG A 62 -25.30 7.42 6.02
N ILE A 63 -24.27 8.12 6.55
CA ILE A 63 -22.89 7.60 6.65
C ILE A 63 -22.85 6.39 7.59
N TYR A 64 -23.56 6.46 8.72
CA TYR A 64 -23.63 5.35 9.69
C TYR A 64 -24.15 4.06 9.07
N ASN A 65 -25.17 4.15 8.20
CA ASN A 65 -25.77 2.99 7.54
C ASN A 65 -25.01 2.47 6.31
N ARG A 66 -23.82 3.00 6.01
CA ARG A 66 -22.95 2.48 4.93
C ARG A 66 -22.25 1.23 5.38
N THR A 67 -21.75 0.46 4.40
CA THR A 67 -20.97 -0.76 4.62
C THR A 67 -19.48 -0.53 4.86
N ASP A 68 -19.03 0.73 4.82
CA ASP A 68 -17.61 1.10 5.06
C ASP A 68 -17.14 0.72 6.47
N GLY A 69 -15.84 0.62 6.68
CA GLY A 69 -15.22 0.38 7.97
C GLY A 69 -15.66 1.38 9.06
N ALA A 70 -15.85 0.90 10.30
CA ALA A 70 -16.42 1.70 11.39
C ALA A 70 -15.64 2.99 11.66
N SER A 71 -14.32 2.92 11.66
CA SER A 71 -13.46 4.09 11.91
C SER A 71 -13.53 5.12 10.78
N TYR A 72 -13.63 4.68 9.52
CA TYR A 72 -13.85 5.57 8.37
C TYR A 72 -15.17 6.33 8.49
N LYS A 73 -16.24 5.62 8.84
CA LYS A 73 -17.56 6.25 9.08
C LYS A 73 -17.50 7.25 10.22
N PHE A 74 -16.88 6.87 11.34
CA PHE A 74 -16.77 7.72 12.52
C PHE A 74 -16.05 9.04 12.23
N GLY A 75 -14.94 9.02 11.50
CA GLY A 75 -14.23 10.23 11.13
C GLY A 75 -15.07 11.18 10.28
N TRP A 76 -15.80 10.66 9.29
CA TRP A 76 -16.72 11.49 8.50
C TRP A 76 -17.89 12.02 9.32
N ILE A 77 -18.50 11.19 10.18
CA ILE A 77 -19.59 11.61 11.07
C ILE A 77 -19.10 12.73 12.00
N PHE A 78 -17.93 12.54 12.61
CA PHE A 78 -17.30 13.55 13.47
C PHE A 78 -17.10 14.87 12.73
N LEU A 79 -16.52 14.84 11.53
CA LEU A 79 -16.25 16.03 10.73
C LEU A 79 -17.54 16.74 10.31
N VAL A 80 -18.55 15.99 9.84
CA VAL A 80 -19.83 16.52 9.38
C VAL A 80 -20.63 17.14 10.52
N LEU A 81 -20.59 16.56 11.73
CA LEU A 81 -21.31 17.11 12.89
C LEU A 81 -20.58 18.27 13.56
N THR A 82 -19.23 18.24 13.62
CA THR A 82 -18.46 19.32 14.29
C THR A 82 -18.33 20.58 13.43
N VAL A 83 -18.20 20.42 12.12
CA VAL A 83 -18.00 21.51 11.16
C VAL A 83 -18.95 21.33 9.97
N PRO A 84 -20.27 21.52 10.14
CA PRO A 84 -21.29 21.08 9.19
C PRO A 84 -21.06 21.52 7.75
N VAL A 85 -20.75 22.80 7.52
CA VAL A 85 -20.57 23.34 6.16
C VAL A 85 -19.35 22.73 5.50
N VAL A 86 -18.19 22.80 6.16
CA VAL A 86 -16.92 22.27 5.61
C VAL A 86 -16.98 20.75 5.55
N GLY A 87 -17.48 20.09 6.59
CA GLY A 87 -17.61 18.64 6.67
C GLY A 87 -18.48 18.07 5.53
N LEU A 88 -19.63 18.68 5.24
CA LEU A 88 -20.47 18.28 4.12
C LEU A 88 -19.79 18.52 2.78
N ILE A 89 -19.15 19.69 2.57
CA ILE A 89 -18.43 19.99 1.33
C ILE A 89 -17.31 18.96 1.12
N LEU A 90 -16.48 18.72 2.14
CA LEU A 90 -15.39 17.75 2.05
C LEU A 90 -15.91 16.32 1.86
N TYR A 91 -17.01 15.96 2.55
CA TYR A 91 -17.67 14.67 2.36
C TYR A 91 -18.13 14.49 0.91
N PHE A 92 -18.77 15.51 0.32
CA PHE A 92 -19.22 15.46 -1.08
C PHE A 92 -18.07 15.44 -2.08
N LEU A 93 -16.96 16.09 -1.75
CA LEU A 93 -15.78 16.11 -2.62
C LEU A 93 -14.95 14.82 -2.49
N TRP A 94 -14.83 14.25 -1.28
CA TRP A 94 -13.86 13.20 -0.97
C TRP A 94 -14.47 11.86 -0.53
N ASN A 95 -15.78 11.72 -0.56
CA ASN A 95 -16.43 10.45 -0.25
C ASN A 95 -16.13 9.38 -1.32
N GLY A 96 -15.75 8.20 -0.85
CA GLY A 96 -15.29 7.07 -1.66
C GLY A 96 -16.18 6.65 -2.83
N ASP A 97 -17.51 6.59 -2.67
CA ASP A 97 -18.43 6.16 -3.74
C ASP A 97 -18.36 7.03 -5.00
N ARG A 98 -18.17 8.33 -4.83
CA ARG A 98 -18.02 9.25 -5.97
C ARG A 98 -16.64 9.19 -6.55
N GLN A 99 -15.64 8.90 -5.73
CA GLN A 99 -14.25 8.74 -6.16
C GLN A 99 -14.07 7.48 -6.98
N GLN A 100 -14.61 6.36 -6.52
CA GLN A 100 -14.56 5.08 -7.23
C GLN A 100 -15.18 5.15 -8.64
N LYS A 101 -16.31 5.91 -8.78
CA LYS A 101 -16.94 6.16 -10.09
C LYS A 101 -16.15 7.09 -11.02
N ARG A 102 -15.09 7.74 -10.52
CA ARG A 102 -14.33 8.77 -11.23
C ARG A 102 -12.88 8.37 -11.47
N LEU A 103 -12.41 7.24 -10.89
CA LEU A 103 -11.25 6.56 -11.39
C LEU A 103 -11.53 6.19 -12.85
N ASP A 104 -10.71 6.71 -13.76
CA ASP A 104 -10.84 6.48 -15.19
C ASP A 104 -10.31 5.07 -15.57
N LEU A 105 -10.55 4.11 -14.69
CA LEU A 105 -10.18 2.71 -14.89
C LEU A 105 -11.34 1.96 -15.52
N LYS A 106 -11.05 1.27 -16.59
CA LYS A 106 -12.03 0.38 -17.23
C LYS A 106 -12.40 -0.76 -16.28
N LYS A 107 -13.69 -1.06 -16.18
CA LYS A 107 -14.16 -2.27 -15.50
C LYS A 107 -14.01 -3.44 -16.46
N LEU A 108 -12.96 -4.18 -16.30
CA LEU A 108 -12.67 -5.38 -17.08
C LEU A 108 -12.69 -6.62 -16.15
N PRO A 109 -13.12 -7.77 -16.63
CA PRO A 109 -12.94 -9.01 -15.89
C PRO A 109 -11.45 -9.30 -15.73
N MET A 110 -11.11 -10.04 -14.68
CA MET A 110 -9.75 -10.55 -14.53
C MET A 110 -9.39 -11.43 -15.71
N PRO A 111 -8.13 -11.39 -16.18
CA PRO A 111 -7.63 -12.34 -17.16
C PRO A 111 -7.90 -13.79 -16.74
N GLU A 112 -8.33 -14.62 -17.70
CA GLU A 112 -8.58 -16.03 -17.42
C GLU A 112 -7.29 -16.76 -17.08
N GLU A 113 -7.37 -17.58 -16.03
CA GLU A 113 -6.25 -18.45 -15.67
C GLU A 113 -6.14 -19.60 -16.67
N PRO A 114 -4.95 -19.93 -17.16
CA PRO A 114 -4.75 -21.12 -17.97
C PRO A 114 -5.28 -22.39 -17.28
N GLU A 115 -5.96 -23.27 -18.02
CA GLU A 115 -6.53 -24.52 -17.48
C GLU A 115 -5.49 -25.35 -16.71
N ALA A 116 -4.25 -25.37 -17.20
CA ALA A 116 -3.15 -26.06 -16.52
C ALA A 116 -2.89 -25.50 -15.11
N GLN A 117 -2.97 -24.17 -14.95
CA GLN A 117 -2.79 -23.51 -13.63
C GLN A 117 -3.98 -23.76 -12.71
N GLN A 118 -5.20 -23.77 -13.24
CA GLN A 118 -6.39 -24.14 -12.45
C GLN A 118 -6.34 -25.60 -11.97
N ALA A 119 -5.85 -26.52 -12.82
CA ALA A 119 -5.66 -27.92 -12.45
C ALA A 119 -4.56 -28.08 -11.40
N ALA A 120 -3.41 -27.40 -11.59
CA ALA A 120 -2.31 -27.38 -10.63
C ALA A 120 -2.75 -26.82 -9.27
N HIS A 121 -3.50 -25.72 -9.26
CA HIS A 121 -4.05 -25.13 -8.04
C HIS A 121 -4.81 -26.13 -7.18
N ARG A 122 -5.71 -26.93 -7.76
CA ARG A 122 -6.47 -27.96 -7.01
C ARG A 122 -5.54 -28.97 -6.34
N ILE A 123 -4.48 -29.38 -7.03
CA ILE A 123 -3.48 -30.31 -6.48
C ILE A 123 -2.70 -29.63 -5.35
N GLN A 124 -2.28 -28.38 -5.52
CA GLN A 124 -1.53 -27.65 -4.50
C GLN A 124 -2.38 -27.36 -3.25
N MET A 125 -3.66 -27.08 -3.41
CA MET A 125 -4.59 -26.91 -2.29
C MET A 125 -4.70 -28.17 -1.43
N GLU A 126 -4.77 -29.35 -2.05
CA GLU A 126 -4.81 -30.61 -1.32
C GLU A 126 -3.48 -30.89 -0.60
N LYS A 127 -2.34 -30.58 -1.22
CA LYS A 127 -1.02 -30.68 -0.59
C LYS A 127 -0.88 -29.71 0.59
N LEU A 128 -1.35 -28.46 0.45
CA LEU A 128 -1.32 -27.45 1.52
C LEU A 128 -2.18 -27.90 2.71
N ARG A 129 -3.42 -28.38 2.46
CA ARG A 129 -4.31 -28.90 3.48
C ARG A 129 -3.66 -30.00 4.34
N ARG A 130 -2.90 -30.90 3.71
CA ARG A 130 -2.21 -31.99 4.41
C ARG A 130 -1.00 -31.51 5.19
N LYS A 131 -0.23 -30.58 4.61
CA LYS A 131 1.05 -30.15 5.18
C LYS A 131 0.92 -28.99 6.17
N PHE A 132 -0.02 -28.08 5.93
CA PHE A 132 -0.23 -26.85 6.69
C PHE A 132 -1.73 -26.58 6.93
N PRO A 133 -2.45 -27.46 7.64
CA PRO A 133 -3.92 -27.41 7.78
C PRO A 133 -4.41 -26.10 8.43
N GLN A 134 -3.62 -25.47 9.29
CA GLN A 134 -3.99 -24.19 9.91
C GLN A 134 -4.08 -23.02 8.91
N TRP A 135 -3.37 -23.10 7.79
CA TRP A 135 -3.33 -22.05 6.77
C TRP A 135 -4.31 -22.29 5.61
N GLU A 136 -5.02 -23.44 5.60
CA GLU A 136 -5.99 -23.77 4.56
C GLU A 136 -7.06 -22.68 4.42
N ARG A 137 -7.59 -22.18 5.54
CA ARG A 137 -8.65 -21.16 5.53
C ARG A 137 -8.22 -19.88 4.81
N LEU A 138 -7.00 -19.41 5.02
CA LEU A 138 -6.45 -18.25 4.35
C LEU A 138 -6.32 -18.52 2.85
N SER A 139 -5.77 -19.67 2.47
CA SER A 139 -5.58 -20.00 1.06
C SER A 139 -6.93 -20.19 0.32
N VAL A 140 -7.93 -20.80 0.97
CA VAL A 140 -9.30 -20.89 0.43
C VAL A 140 -9.93 -19.50 0.27
N TYR A 141 -9.74 -18.61 1.25
CA TYR A 141 -10.22 -17.23 1.17
C TYR A 141 -9.65 -16.52 -0.07
N LEU A 142 -8.32 -16.51 -0.23
CA LEU A 142 -7.67 -15.92 -1.40
C LEU A 142 -8.11 -16.56 -2.71
N SER A 143 -8.28 -17.88 -2.74
CA SER A 143 -8.76 -18.60 -3.93
C SER A 143 -10.17 -18.17 -4.34
N ARG A 144 -11.05 -17.87 -3.37
CA ARG A 144 -12.39 -17.34 -3.63
C ARG A 144 -12.38 -15.90 -4.15
N GLN A 145 -11.32 -15.14 -3.86
CA GLN A 145 -11.08 -13.81 -4.43
C GLN A 145 -10.42 -13.88 -5.82
N GLY A 146 -10.15 -15.09 -6.35
CA GLY A 146 -9.57 -15.31 -7.67
C GLY A 146 -8.05 -15.43 -7.68
N TYR A 147 -7.38 -15.53 -6.52
CA TYR A 147 -5.94 -15.69 -6.41
C TYR A 147 -5.55 -17.15 -6.22
N LEU A 148 -4.85 -17.73 -7.20
CA LEU A 148 -4.48 -19.15 -7.16
C LEU A 148 -3.29 -19.41 -6.22
N LEU A 149 -3.28 -20.61 -5.64
CA LEU A 149 -2.13 -21.14 -4.91
C LEU A 149 -1.17 -21.81 -5.89
N TYR A 150 0.09 -21.40 -5.86
CA TYR A 150 1.15 -21.93 -6.71
C TYR A 150 2.14 -22.74 -5.87
N GLY A 151 2.44 -23.95 -6.33
CA GLY A 151 3.66 -24.68 -5.98
C GLY A 151 4.73 -24.43 -7.04
N ASP A 152 5.74 -25.28 -7.12
CA ASP A 152 6.79 -25.26 -8.16
C ASP A 152 7.36 -23.84 -8.40
N THR A 153 7.54 -23.10 -7.29
CA THR A 153 7.99 -21.71 -7.29
C THR A 153 9.08 -21.55 -6.25
N GLU A 154 10.27 -21.21 -6.70
CA GLU A 154 11.35 -20.81 -5.81
C GLU A 154 11.12 -19.38 -5.35
N ALA A 155 11.02 -19.18 -4.04
CA ALA A 155 10.89 -17.87 -3.43
C ALA A 155 12.21 -17.44 -2.80
N LYS A 156 12.74 -16.26 -3.15
CA LYS A 156 13.95 -15.68 -2.58
C LYS A 156 13.63 -14.41 -1.83
N TYR A 157 13.78 -14.43 -0.51
CA TYR A 157 13.64 -13.22 0.30
C TYR A 157 14.89 -12.33 0.14
N LEU A 158 14.67 -11.04 -0.06
CA LEU A 158 15.68 -10.01 -0.26
C LEU A 158 15.60 -9.03 0.90
N PRO A 159 16.47 -9.16 1.91
CA PRO A 159 16.33 -8.52 3.22
C PRO A 159 16.57 -7.01 3.21
N THR A 160 17.15 -6.44 2.16
CA THR A 160 17.39 -4.99 2.08
C THR A 160 16.97 -4.42 0.73
N GLY A 161 16.70 -3.11 0.68
CA GLY A 161 16.38 -2.44 -0.58
C GLY A 161 17.54 -2.48 -1.57
N GLU A 162 18.80 -2.44 -1.09
CA GLU A 162 19.99 -2.59 -1.91
C GLU A 162 20.01 -3.96 -2.61
N MET A 163 19.79 -5.04 -1.85
CA MET A 163 19.78 -6.39 -2.41
C MET A 163 18.60 -6.59 -3.37
N PHE A 164 17.43 -6.02 -3.03
CA PHE A 164 16.23 -6.10 -3.86
C PHE A 164 16.44 -5.40 -5.21
N LEU A 165 16.94 -4.19 -5.21
CA LEU A 165 17.15 -3.40 -6.45
C LEU A 165 18.31 -3.97 -7.27
N GLN A 166 19.38 -4.46 -6.63
CA GLN A 166 20.50 -5.05 -7.32
C GLN A 166 20.14 -6.40 -7.98
N ASP A 167 19.46 -7.30 -7.27
CA ASP A 167 19.00 -8.60 -7.79
C ASP A 167 18.01 -8.38 -8.97
N MET A 168 17.16 -7.37 -8.86
CA MET A 168 16.23 -6.96 -9.92
C MET A 168 16.98 -6.50 -11.17
N LEU A 169 17.98 -5.62 -11.03
CA LEU A 169 18.79 -5.16 -12.17
C LEU A 169 19.46 -6.32 -12.90
N GLU A 170 20.00 -7.29 -12.15
CA GLU A 170 20.63 -8.48 -12.72
C GLU A 170 19.65 -9.35 -13.52
N LYS A 171 18.39 -9.45 -13.05
CA LYS A 171 17.35 -10.20 -13.74
C LYS A 171 16.77 -9.45 -14.95
N LEU A 172 16.66 -8.13 -14.89
CA LEU A 172 16.26 -7.31 -16.04
C LEU A 172 17.23 -7.49 -17.22
N GLU A 173 18.53 -7.63 -16.95
CA GLU A 173 19.54 -7.93 -17.96
C GLU A 173 19.33 -9.27 -18.67
N GLN A 174 18.66 -10.23 -18.03
CA GLN A 174 18.41 -11.57 -18.56
C GLN A 174 17.11 -11.68 -19.35
N ALA A 175 16.28 -10.62 -19.40
CA ALA A 175 14.98 -10.64 -20.08
C ALA A 175 15.15 -10.92 -21.59
N GLU A 176 14.34 -11.83 -22.13
CA GLU A 176 14.35 -12.24 -23.54
C GLU A 176 13.08 -11.87 -24.29
N HIS A 177 11.94 -11.75 -23.58
CA HIS A 177 10.63 -11.57 -24.20
C HIS A 177 9.91 -10.30 -23.73
N PHE A 178 9.78 -10.11 -22.42
CA PHE A 178 9.14 -8.92 -21.89
C PHE A 178 9.62 -8.53 -20.49
N ILE A 179 9.49 -7.24 -20.21
CA ILE A 179 9.72 -6.61 -18.90
C ILE A 179 8.49 -5.75 -18.58
N PHE A 180 7.83 -6.05 -17.49
CA PHE A 180 6.72 -5.26 -16.96
C PHE A 180 7.07 -4.68 -15.60
N LEU A 181 6.80 -3.40 -15.42
CA LEU A 181 7.17 -2.63 -14.24
C LEU A 181 6.00 -1.78 -13.76
N GLU A 182 5.61 -1.91 -12.48
CA GLU A 182 4.57 -1.12 -11.86
C GLU A 182 5.05 -0.61 -10.49
N PHE A 183 5.15 0.72 -10.33
CA PHE A 183 5.66 1.33 -9.11
C PHE A 183 4.89 2.59 -8.69
N PHE A 184 4.78 2.79 -7.39
CA PHE A 184 4.26 4.04 -6.85
C PHE A 184 5.22 5.22 -7.06
N ILE A 185 6.52 5.02 -6.79
CA ILE A 185 7.55 6.05 -6.99
C ILE A 185 8.59 5.55 -7.97
N ILE A 186 8.77 6.34 -9.03
CA ILE A 186 9.98 6.32 -9.86
C ILE A 186 10.64 7.70 -9.71
N ALA A 187 11.92 7.71 -9.35
CA ALA A 187 12.68 8.94 -9.18
C ALA A 187 13.96 8.91 -9.98
N GLN A 188 14.31 10.03 -10.60
CA GLN A 188 15.61 10.20 -11.24
C GLN A 188 16.74 9.98 -10.24
N GLY A 189 17.74 9.17 -10.60
CA GLY A 189 18.88 8.81 -9.79
C GLY A 189 19.64 7.62 -10.35
N GLN A 190 20.66 7.15 -9.66
CA GLN A 190 21.56 6.09 -10.15
C GLN A 190 20.84 4.77 -10.43
N ILE A 191 19.85 4.41 -9.59
CA ILE A 191 19.07 3.18 -9.80
C ILE A 191 18.24 3.30 -11.06
N TRP A 192 17.53 4.43 -11.24
CA TRP A 192 16.71 4.65 -12.43
C TRP A 192 17.56 4.72 -13.70
N ASP A 193 18.68 5.43 -13.67
CA ASP A 193 19.57 5.57 -14.86
C ASP A 193 20.03 4.20 -15.37
N ARG A 194 20.40 3.29 -14.47
CA ARG A 194 20.75 1.90 -14.82
C ARG A 194 19.56 1.12 -15.39
N MET A 195 18.36 1.25 -14.80
CA MET A 195 17.16 0.61 -15.32
C MET A 195 16.79 1.14 -16.70
N GLU A 196 16.82 2.46 -16.88
CA GLU A 196 16.50 3.11 -18.15
C GLU A 196 17.44 2.64 -19.27
N GLU A 197 18.74 2.52 -19.01
CA GLU A 197 19.71 1.97 -19.96
C GLU A 197 19.33 0.54 -20.39
N ILE A 198 18.99 -0.32 -19.42
CA ILE A 198 18.54 -1.68 -19.69
C ILE A 198 17.28 -1.67 -20.56
N PHE A 199 16.26 -0.88 -20.18
CA PHE A 199 14.98 -0.82 -20.89
C PHE A 199 15.16 -0.39 -22.35
N ARG A 200 15.93 0.66 -22.61
CA ARG A 200 16.22 1.14 -23.96
C ARG A 200 16.93 0.08 -24.81
N ARG A 201 17.93 -0.58 -24.24
CA ARG A 201 18.67 -1.63 -24.93
C ARG A 201 17.81 -2.86 -25.21
N LYS A 202 16.98 -3.27 -24.25
CA LYS A 202 16.07 -4.42 -24.38
C LYS A 202 14.96 -4.13 -25.38
N ALA A 203 14.35 -2.94 -25.35
CA ALA A 203 13.35 -2.52 -26.34
C ALA A 203 13.94 -2.49 -27.76
N ALA A 204 15.15 -1.97 -27.93
CA ALA A 204 15.85 -1.99 -29.23
C ALA A 204 16.17 -3.41 -29.72
N ALA A 205 16.28 -4.39 -28.81
CA ALA A 205 16.46 -5.81 -29.14
C ALA A 205 15.14 -6.57 -29.37
N GLY A 206 13.98 -5.87 -29.32
CA GLY A 206 12.66 -6.46 -29.54
C GLY A 206 11.98 -7.04 -28.30
N VAL A 207 12.54 -6.83 -27.10
CA VAL A 207 11.88 -7.18 -25.82
C VAL A 207 10.76 -6.17 -25.56
N GLU A 208 9.57 -6.63 -25.24
CA GLU A 208 8.43 -5.78 -24.90
C GLU A 208 8.62 -5.17 -23.51
N VAL A 209 8.71 -3.83 -23.39
CA VAL A 209 8.90 -3.14 -22.11
C VAL A 209 7.69 -2.27 -21.82
N LYS A 210 6.98 -2.56 -20.72
CA LYS A 210 5.80 -1.82 -20.24
C LYS A 210 6.01 -1.29 -18.82
N ILE A 211 5.74 -0.01 -18.63
CA ILE A 211 5.92 0.66 -17.32
C ILE A 211 4.62 1.35 -16.93
N ILE A 212 4.14 1.07 -15.70
CA ILE A 212 3.10 1.84 -15.02
C ILE A 212 3.74 2.53 -13.81
N PHE A 213 3.44 3.79 -13.59
CA PHE A 213 3.76 4.44 -12.33
C PHE A 213 2.69 5.44 -11.90
N ASP A 214 2.57 5.61 -10.58
CA ASP A 214 1.63 6.58 -10.01
C ASP A 214 2.15 8.01 -10.16
N ASP A 215 1.31 8.90 -10.71
CA ASP A 215 1.71 10.30 -10.92
C ASP A 215 2.01 11.03 -9.61
N PHE A 216 1.20 10.82 -8.57
CA PHE A 216 1.39 11.51 -7.29
C PHE A 216 2.70 11.11 -6.60
N GLY A 217 3.05 9.84 -6.63
CA GLY A 217 4.31 9.33 -6.08
C GLY A 217 5.53 9.85 -6.83
N SER A 218 5.43 9.98 -8.15
CA SER A 218 6.57 10.26 -9.04
C SER A 218 6.66 11.73 -9.49
N MET A 219 5.57 12.50 -9.47
CA MET A 219 5.42 13.83 -10.08
C MET A 219 6.49 14.87 -9.70
N MET A 220 7.03 14.80 -8.50
CA MET A 220 8.05 15.75 -7.99
C MET A 220 9.48 15.29 -8.28
N ARG A 221 9.66 14.05 -8.70
CA ARG A 221 10.94 13.36 -8.72
C ARG A 221 11.29 12.75 -10.09
N PHE A 222 10.30 12.56 -10.94
CA PHE A 222 10.46 12.02 -12.29
C PHE A 222 10.13 13.12 -13.33
N PRO A 223 11.11 13.54 -14.15
CA PRO A 223 10.89 14.60 -15.13
C PRO A 223 9.91 14.18 -16.25
N ALA A 224 8.97 15.05 -16.62
CA ALA A 224 7.98 14.73 -17.66
C ALA A 224 8.63 14.41 -19.02
N GLY A 225 9.72 15.08 -19.38
CA GLY A 225 10.45 14.78 -20.64
C GLY A 225 11.08 13.39 -20.72
N GLN A 226 11.22 12.69 -19.60
CA GLN A 226 11.70 11.30 -19.57
C GLN A 226 10.66 10.33 -20.13
N ILE A 227 9.37 10.61 -19.94
CA ILE A 227 8.28 9.76 -20.44
C ILE A 227 8.31 9.71 -21.97
N GLU A 228 8.40 10.88 -22.60
CA GLU A 228 8.48 11.00 -24.06
C GLU A 228 9.75 10.32 -24.59
N ALA A 229 10.89 10.54 -23.92
CA ALA A 229 12.17 9.92 -24.32
C ALA A 229 12.17 8.39 -24.20
N LEU A 230 11.45 7.83 -23.22
CA LEU A 230 11.24 6.37 -23.10
C LEU A 230 10.36 5.86 -24.25
N ARG A 231 9.25 6.55 -24.54
CA ARG A 231 8.34 6.16 -25.63
C ARG A 231 9.03 6.19 -26.99
N GLU A 232 9.86 7.19 -27.24
CA GLU A 232 10.68 7.28 -28.46
C GLU A 232 11.67 6.12 -28.61
N SER A 233 12.08 5.51 -27.49
CA SER A 233 12.95 4.32 -27.50
C SER A 233 12.21 2.98 -27.60
N GLY A 234 10.88 3.00 -27.80
CA GLY A 234 10.06 1.79 -27.91
C GLY A 234 9.55 1.24 -26.57
N VAL A 235 9.76 1.95 -25.46
CA VAL A 235 9.20 1.58 -24.14
C VAL A 235 7.79 2.13 -24.02
N GLU A 236 6.84 1.28 -23.68
CA GLU A 236 5.47 1.71 -23.44
C GLU A 236 5.30 2.19 -22.00
N VAL A 237 4.80 3.41 -21.81
CA VAL A 237 4.67 4.03 -20.49
C VAL A 237 3.25 4.51 -20.28
N GLN A 238 2.66 4.10 -19.15
CA GLN A 238 1.39 4.61 -18.65
C GLN A 238 1.58 5.31 -17.30
N VAL A 239 0.87 6.42 -17.13
CA VAL A 239 0.81 7.16 -15.88
C VAL A 239 -0.52 6.84 -15.20
N PHE A 240 -0.45 6.27 -14.00
CA PHE A 240 -1.63 5.98 -13.23
C PHE A 240 -2.15 7.25 -12.56
N ASN A 241 -3.44 7.51 -12.74
CA ASN A 241 -4.20 8.54 -12.07
C ASN A 241 -3.51 9.93 -12.07
N PRO A 242 -3.32 10.57 -13.26
CA PRO A 242 -2.55 11.81 -13.43
C PRO A 242 -3.11 12.99 -12.63
N VAL A 243 -2.27 13.67 -11.87
CA VAL A 243 -2.67 14.76 -10.95
C VAL A 243 -3.09 16.05 -11.68
N HIS A 244 -2.61 16.31 -12.90
CA HIS A 244 -2.99 17.50 -13.67
C HIS A 244 -4.48 17.52 -14.08
N HIS A 245 -5.13 16.36 -14.15
CA HIS A 245 -6.58 16.26 -14.35
C HIS A 245 -7.39 16.76 -13.13
N TYR A 246 -6.74 17.08 -11.99
CA TYR A 246 -7.38 17.36 -10.71
C TYR A 246 -7.64 18.81 -10.36
N VAL A 247 -7.15 19.76 -11.13
CA VAL A 247 -7.55 21.17 -10.92
C VAL A 247 -9.09 21.29 -10.90
N ASN A 248 -9.77 20.39 -11.60
CA ASN A 248 -11.22 20.29 -11.64
C ASN A 248 -11.83 19.20 -10.73
N ARG A 249 -11.04 18.31 -10.09
CA ARG A 249 -11.59 17.11 -9.42
C ARG A 249 -11.11 16.86 -7.98
N LEU A 250 -10.05 17.49 -7.47
CA LEU A 250 -9.53 17.40 -6.08
C LEU A 250 -9.33 15.97 -5.52
N TYR A 251 -8.93 14.99 -6.37
CA TYR A 251 -8.79 13.58 -5.97
C TYR A 251 -7.36 13.17 -5.66
N PHE A 252 -7.10 12.70 -4.43
CA PHE A 252 -5.78 12.25 -4.00
C PHE A 252 -5.75 10.85 -3.43
N ASN A 253 -6.93 10.31 -3.10
CA ASN A 253 -6.99 9.17 -2.21
C ASN A 253 -6.60 7.85 -2.89
N TYR A 254 -7.04 7.65 -4.13
CA TYR A 254 -6.80 6.39 -4.81
C TYR A 254 -5.48 6.42 -5.55
N ARG A 255 -4.47 5.70 -5.02
CA ARG A 255 -3.13 5.64 -5.56
C ARG A 255 -2.72 4.21 -5.85
N ASP A 256 -1.91 4.04 -6.87
CA ASP A 256 -1.27 2.77 -7.15
C ASP A 256 0.00 2.65 -6.33
N HIS A 257 -0.12 1.95 -5.19
CA HIS A 257 1.00 1.74 -4.27
C HIS A 257 1.69 0.39 -4.51
N ARG A 258 1.34 -0.33 -5.57
CA ARG A 258 1.96 -1.61 -5.92
C ARG A 258 3.41 -1.44 -6.34
N LYS A 259 4.20 -2.48 -6.14
CA LYS A 259 5.56 -2.63 -6.63
C LYS A 259 5.64 -4.03 -7.22
N ILE A 260 5.54 -4.09 -8.54
CA ILE A 260 5.55 -5.34 -9.30
C ILE A 260 6.57 -5.21 -10.42
N VAL A 261 7.43 -6.22 -10.55
CA VAL A 261 8.25 -6.41 -11.75
C VAL A 261 8.05 -7.82 -12.24
N CYS A 262 7.76 -7.98 -13.52
CA CYS A 262 7.59 -9.28 -14.15
C CYS A 262 8.52 -9.39 -15.35
N ILE A 263 9.26 -10.49 -15.42
CA ILE A 263 10.23 -10.77 -16.46
C ILE A 263 9.89 -12.12 -17.07
N ASP A 264 9.57 -12.12 -18.35
CA ASP A 264 9.32 -13.32 -19.18
C ASP A 264 8.27 -14.28 -18.62
N GLY A 265 7.38 -13.83 -17.70
CA GLY A 265 6.37 -14.64 -17.03
C GLY A 265 6.91 -15.70 -16.06
N SER A 266 8.23 -15.80 -15.92
CA SER A 266 8.94 -16.79 -15.11
C SER A 266 9.57 -16.24 -13.84
N THR A 267 9.84 -14.95 -13.81
CA THR A 267 10.40 -14.27 -12.65
C THR A 267 9.53 -13.07 -12.31
N ALA A 268 9.16 -12.91 -11.03
CA ALA A 268 8.45 -11.73 -10.57
C ALA A 268 8.97 -11.25 -9.22
N TYR A 269 8.84 -9.93 -8.99
CA TYR A 269 9.23 -9.28 -7.76
C TYR A 269 8.06 -8.50 -7.16
N THR A 270 8.00 -8.49 -5.84
CA THR A 270 7.18 -7.55 -5.07
C THR A 270 7.84 -7.24 -3.72
N GLY A 271 7.46 -6.13 -3.10
CA GLY A 271 8.04 -5.71 -1.82
C GLY A 271 7.66 -4.30 -1.41
N GLY A 272 8.42 -3.72 -0.47
CA GLY A 272 8.20 -2.36 0.02
C GLY A 272 8.97 -1.29 -0.74
N ALA A 273 10.08 -1.63 -1.39
CA ALA A 273 11.00 -0.68 -2.02
C ALA A 273 10.45 -0.09 -3.33
N ASN A 274 10.64 1.21 -3.52
CA ASN A 274 10.38 1.90 -4.78
C ASN A 274 11.68 2.08 -5.60
N VAL A 275 11.55 2.59 -6.82
CA VAL A 275 12.70 2.87 -7.69
C VAL A 275 13.24 4.27 -7.39
N ALA A 276 14.08 4.37 -6.37
CA ALA A 276 14.78 5.61 -6.02
C ALA A 276 16.03 5.30 -5.15
N ASP A 277 17.02 6.18 -5.21
CA ASP A 277 18.33 6.00 -4.60
C ASP A 277 18.30 5.85 -3.07
N GLU A 278 17.33 6.47 -2.37
CA GLU A 278 17.19 6.31 -0.93
C GLU A 278 16.80 4.89 -0.50
N TYR A 279 16.08 4.13 -1.34
CA TYR A 279 15.73 2.73 -1.03
C TYR A 279 16.94 1.78 -1.16
N ALA A 280 17.94 2.19 -1.96
CA ALA A 280 19.23 1.50 -2.05
C ALA A 280 20.30 2.11 -1.12
N ASN A 281 19.93 3.00 -0.23
CA ASN A 281 20.83 3.75 0.66
C ASN A 281 22.01 4.46 -0.07
N LEU A 282 21.84 4.76 -1.37
CA LEU A 282 22.79 5.59 -2.13
C LEU A 282 22.68 7.08 -1.74
N THR A 283 21.54 7.46 -1.17
CA THR A 283 21.30 8.77 -0.58
C THR A 283 20.69 8.63 0.80
N VAL A 284 21.18 9.36 1.79
CA VAL A 284 20.65 9.33 3.16
C VAL A 284 19.52 10.34 3.30
N ARG A 285 18.33 9.87 3.70
CA ARG A 285 17.17 10.73 3.90
C ARG A 285 16.57 10.65 5.31
N PHE A 286 16.40 9.45 5.85
CA PHE A 286 15.83 9.16 7.18
C PHE A 286 16.69 8.15 7.94
N GLY A 287 18.01 8.39 8.03
CA GLY A 287 18.95 7.39 8.50
C GLY A 287 19.09 6.23 7.51
N TYR A 288 19.36 5.03 8.02
CA TYR A 288 19.37 3.83 7.17
C TYR A 288 17.94 3.46 6.77
N TRP A 289 17.70 3.36 5.45
CA TRP A 289 16.41 2.97 4.90
C TRP A 289 16.35 1.44 4.81
N LYS A 290 15.64 0.83 5.74
CA LYS A 290 15.47 -0.62 5.82
C LYS A 290 14.19 -1.04 5.10
N ASP A 291 14.36 -1.55 3.90
CA ASP A 291 13.27 -2.15 3.12
C ASP A 291 13.50 -3.64 2.89
N CYS A 292 12.60 -4.32 2.19
CA CYS A 292 12.71 -5.71 1.79
C CYS A 292 11.83 -6.02 0.59
N GLY A 293 12.03 -7.19 0.00
CA GLY A 293 11.19 -7.72 -1.05
C GLY A 293 11.34 -9.22 -1.22
N ILE A 294 10.59 -9.75 -2.15
CA ILE A 294 10.60 -11.17 -2.52
C ILE A 294 10.70 -11.31 -4.03
N ARG A 295 11.50 -12.26 -4.49
CA ARG A 295 11.52 -12.74 -5.87
C ARG A 295 10.87 -14.10 -5.94
N LEU A 296 10.02 -14.31 -6.92
CA LEU A 296 9.37 -15.57 -7.25
C LEU A 296 9.87 -16.03 -8.60
N ASP A 297 10.51 -17.20 -8.65
CA ASP A 297 10.95 -17.85 -9.88
C ASP A 297 10.10 -19.11 -10.11
N GLY A 298 9.33 -19.17 -11.17
CA GLY A 298 8.47 -20.30 -11.50
C GLY A 298 6.98 -19.93 -11.63
N ALA A 299 6.11 -20.89 -11.38
CA ALA A 299 4.65 -20.76 -11.61
C ALA A 299 4.01 -19.56 -10.90
N GLY A 300 4.47 -19.22 -9.70
CA GLY A 300 3.93 -18.09 -8.92
C GLY A 300 4.22 -16.71 -9.51
N ALA A 301 5.21 -16.58 -10.39
CA ALA A 301 5.46 -15.34 -11.10
C ALA A 301 4.29 -14.93 -12.00
N TRP A 302 3.55 -15.91 -12.52
CA TRP A 302 2.34 -15.67 -13.33
C TRP A 302 1.28 -14.91 -12.54
N GLY A 303 1.09 -15.22 -11.25
CA GLY A 303 0.11 -14.52 -10.43
C GLY A 303 0.30 -13.00 -10.43
N LEU A 304 1.54 -12.51 -10.25
CA LEU A 304 1.85 -11.08 -10.34
C LEU A 304 1.82 -10.55 -11.78
N THR A 305 2.23 -11.36 -12.75
CA THR A 305 2.17 -10.98 -14.18
C THR A 305 0.73 -10.72 -14.61
N ARG A 306 -0.20 -11.59 -14.23
CA ARG A 306 -1.63 -11.43 -14.51
C ARG A 306 -2.20 -10.14 -13.91
N GLU A 307 -1.80 -9.81 -12.70
CA GLU A 307 -2.25 -8.57 -12.04
C GLU A 307 -1.72 -7.32 -12.72
N PHE A 308 -0.46 -7.33 -13.17
CA PHE A 308 0.08 -6.25 -14.00
C PHE A 308 -0.69 -6.10 -15.31
N LEU A 309 -0.93 -7.19 -16.05
CA LEU A 309 -1.66 -7.19 -17.31
C LEU A 309 -3.08 -6.63 -17.13
N HIS A 310 -3.76 -7.03 -16.06
CA HIS A 310 -5.08 -6.51 -15.73
C HIS A 310 -5.06 -4.99 -15.46
N MET A 311 -4.09 -4.50 -14.67
CA MET A 311 -3.98 -3.05 -14.43
C MET A 311 -3.60 -2.30 -15.70
N TRP A 312 -2.72 -2.84 -16.53
CA TRP A 312 -2.34 -2.25 -17.81
C TRP A 312 -3.57 -1.99 -18.68
N GLN A 313 -4.44 -3.00 -18.86
CA GLN A 313 -5.65 -2.88 -19.65
C GLN A 313 -6.67 -1.92 -19.01
N ARG A 314 -6.85 -2.01 -17.69
CA ARG A 314 -7.76 -1.13 -16.96
C ARG A 314 -7.36 0.34 -17.07
N ASN A 315 -6.07 0.63 -17.08
CA ASN A 315 -5.52 1.98 -17.26
C ASN A 315 -5.49 2.44 -18.72
N GLY A 316 -6.10 1.67 -19.62
CA GLY A 316 -6.32 2.04 -21.03
C GLY A 316 -5.33 1.45 -22.02
N GLY A 317 -4.38 0.63 -21.56
CA GLY A 317 -3.41 -0.05 -22.42
C GLY A 317 -4.04 -1.15 -23.27
N GLN A 318 -3.35 -1.46 -24.35
CA GLN A 318 -3.70 -2.61 -25.20
C GLN A 318 -2.70 -3.73 -24.92
N LEU A 319 -3.19 -4.96 -24.97
CA LEU A 319 -2.38 -6.17 -24.92
C LEU A 319 -2.60 -6.97 -26.20
N MET A 320 -1.62 -7.74 -26.61
CA MET A 320 -1.83 -8.90 -27.44
C MET A 320 -2.71 -9.90 -26.67
N GLN A 321 -2.87 -11.12 -27.12
CA GLN A 321 -3.68 -12.07 -26.37
C GLN A 321 -2.98 -12.42 -25.04
N GLU A 322 -3.68 -12.32 -23.92
CA GLU A 322 -3.12 -12.52 -22.56
C GLU A 322 -2.42 -13.87 -22.40
N ARG A 323 -2.93 -14.92 -23.06
CA ARG A 323 -2.30 -16.25 -23.08
C ARG A 323 -0.87 -16.25 -23.66
N ASP A 324 -0.51 -15.26 -24.46
CA ASP A 324 0.81 -15.17 -25.09
C ASP A 324 1.89 -14.76 -24.07
N TYR A 325 1.47 -14.21 -22.94
CA TYR A 325 2.35 -13.84 -21.82
C TYR A 325 2.52 -14.96 -20.78
N TYR A 326 1.65 -15.98 -20.81
CA TYR A 326 1.85 -17.16 -20.02
C TYR A 326 2.89 -18.07 -20.67
N ARG A 327 4.00 -18.30 -19.95
CA ARG A 327 5.06 -19.19 -20.40
C ARG A 327 5.16 -20.37 -19.44
N PRO A 328 4.94 -21.61 -19.92
CA PRO A 328 5.16 -22.82 -19.12
C PRO A 328 6.61 -22.85 -18.61
N HIS A 329 6.79 -23.13 -17.35
CA HIS A 329 8.11 -23.30 -16.75
C HIS A 329 8.46 -24.77 -16.71
N ASP A 330 9.77 -25.07 -16.76
CA ASP A 330 10.26 -26.36 -16.36
C ASP A 330 9.84 -26.61 -14.90
N HIS A 331 9.17 -27.73 -14.66
CA HIS A 331 8.75 -28.12 -13.32
C HIS A 331 9.99 -28.21 -12.41
N ARG A 332 10.16 -27.23 -11.55
CA ARG A 332 11.15 -27.27 -10.48
C ARG A 332 10.43 -27.73 -9.22
N GLU A 333 10.85 -28.85 -8.64
CA GLU A 333 10.38 -29.20 -7.31
C GLU A 333 10.86 -28.14 -6.32
N ALA A 334 9.98 -27.20 -5.97
CA ALA A 334 10.22 -26.21 -4.94
C ALA A 334 9.44 -26.56 -3.67
N ALA A 335 10.03 -26.30 -2.52
CA ALA A 335 9.37 -26.53 -1.25
C ALA A 335 8.33 -25.43 -0.95
N GLY A 336 7.18 -25.85 -0.40
CA GLY A 336 6.14 -24.93 0.04
C GLY A 336 5.28 -24.37 -1.09
N PHE A 337 4.60 -23.25 -0.80
CA PHE A 337 3.64 -22.63 -1.71
C PHE A 337 3.72 -21.11 -1.63
N CYS A 338 3.33 -20.43 -2.70
CA CYS A 338 3.11 -18.99 -2.71
C CYS A 338 1.73 -18.66 -3.30
N GLN A 339 1.14 -17.56 -2.84
CA GLN A 339 -0.15 -17.07 -3.27
C GLN A 339 -0.09 -15.56 -3.42
N PRO A 340 0.34 -15.05 -4.60
CA PRO A 340 0.31 -13.64 -4.91
C PRO A 340 -1.13 -13.13 -4.96
N PHE A 341 -1.34 -11.90 -4.47
CA PHE A 341 -2.63 -11.23 -4.50
C PHE A 341 -2.47 -9.72 -4.61
N VAL A 342 -3.52 -9.06 -5.00
CA VAL A 342 -3.65 -7.61 -4.97
C VAL A 342 -4.90 -7.19 -4.23
N ASP A 343 -4.94 -5.95 -3.81
CA ASP A 343 -6.11 -5.30 -3.25
C ASP A 343 -6.29 -3.92 -3.86
N GLY A 344 -7.46 -3.34 -3.69
CA GLY A 344 -7.73 -2.00 -4.19
C GLY A 344 -9.09 -1.46 -3.77
N PRO A 345 -9.28 -0.15 -3.87
CA PRO A 345 -10.51 0.53 -3.44
C PRO A 345 -11.76 0.08 -4.21
N ASP A 346 -11.61 -0.58 -5.34
CA ASP A 346 -12.70 -1.17 -6.13
C ASP A 346 -13.25 -2.48 -5.55
N ASN A 347 -12.54 -3.11 -4.61
CA ASN A 347 -13.01 -4.26 -3.84
C ASN A 347 -13.87 -3.86 -2.64
N ASN A 348 -13.81 -2.59 -2.21
CA ASN A 348 -14.52 -2.12 -1.03
C ASN A 348 -16.04 -2.45 -1.08
N PRO A 349 -16.64 -2.90 0.03
CA PRO A 349 -16.12 -2.81 1.41
C PRO A 349 -15.21 -3.98 1.85
N ILE A 350 -14.89 -4.93 0.99
CA ILE A 350 -13.96 -6.02 1.29
C ILE A 350 -12.54 -5.50 1.12
N SER A 351 -11.70 -5.64 2.14
CA SER A 351 -10.26 -5.41 2.04
C SER A 351 -9.53 -6.74 2.11
N THR A 352 -9.11 -7.23 0.94
CA THR A 352 -8.39 -8.51 0.85
C THR A 352 -7.09 -8.47 1.65
N ALA A 353 -6.39 -7.34 1.62
CA ALA A 353 -5.14 -7.17 2.34
C ALA A 353 -5.33 -7.20 3.86
N GLU A 354 -6.35 -6.51 4.38
CA GLU A 354 -6.67 -6.51 5.80
C GLU A 354 -7.10 -7.90 6.28
N ASP A 355 -7.95 -8.58 5.51
CA ASP A 355 -8.39 -9.96 5.80
C ASP A 355 -7.20 -10.93 5.82
N VAL A 356 -6.23 -10.80 4.91
CA VAL A 356 -4.99 -11.60 4.92
C VAL A 356 -4.22 -11.38 6.22
N PHE A 357 -4.05 -10.13 6.66
CA PHE A 357 -3.37 -9.82 7.92
C PHE A 357 -4.13 -10.40 9.12
N LEU A 358 -5.46 -10.24 9.16
CA LEU A 358 -6.30 -10.84 10.20
C LEU A 358 -6.20 -12.37 10.23
N HIS A 359 -6.19 -13.02 9.07
CA HIS A 359 -5.99 -14.46 8.99
C HIS A 359 -4.60 -14.89 9.50
N LEU A 360 -3.54 -14.18 9.12
CA LEU A 360 -2.18 -14.48 9.59
C LEU A 360 -2.04 -14.31 11.10
N ILE A 361 -2.69 -13.29 11.68
CA ILE A 361 -2.66 -13.03 13.12
C ILE A 361 -3.52 -14.04 13.88
N ASN A 362 -4.77 -14.26 13.47
CA ASN A 362 -5.74 -15.08 14.20
C ASN A 362 -5.48 -16.60 14.11
N ASN A 363 -4.83 -17.07 13.04
CA ASN A 363 -4.49 -18.49 12.88
C ASN A 363 -3.14 -18.86 13.50
N ALA A 364 -2.32 -17.87 13.88
CA ALA A 364 -1.05 -18.12 14.54
C ALA A 364 -1.27 -18.71 15.94
N ARG A 365 -0.43 -19.68 16.32
CA ARG A 365 -0.52 -20.40 17.59
C ARG A 365 0.62 -20.06 18.56
N ARG A 366 1.75 -19.57 18.04
CA ARG A 366 2.98 -19.34 18.81
C ARG A 366 3.47 -17.91 18.72
N SER A 367 3.53 -17.37 17.51
CA SER A 367 4.16 -16.08 17.29
C SER A 367 3.64 -15.35 16.06
N VAL A 368 3.58 -14.02 16.17
CA VAL A 368 3.31 -13.10 15.04
C VAL A 368 4.31 -11.96 15.09
N HIS A 369 5.14 -11.84 14.07
CA HIS A 369 6.11 -10.75 13.97
C HIS A 369 5.79 -9.88 12.75
N ILE A 370 5.62 -8.58 12.96
CA ILE A 370 5.18 -7.65 11.93
C ILE A 370 6.18 -6.51 11.81
N THR A 371 6.61 -6.22 10.58
CA THR A 371 7.32 -4.98 10.24
C THR A 371 6.40 -4.07 9.44
N THR A 372 6.31 -2.81 9.80
CA THR A 372 5.51 -1.81 9.07
C THR A 372 6.01 -0.40 9.37
N PRO A 373 6.02 0.52 8.39
CA PRO A 373 6.38 1.91 8.65
C PRO A 373 5.27 2.69 9.39
N TYR A 374 4.02 2.26 9.28
CA TYR A 374 2.86 2.93 9.83
C TYR A 374 1.99 1.97 10.63
N LEU A 375 1.39 2.49 11.69
CA LEU A 375 0.46 1.75 12.54
C LEU A 375 -0.77 2.64 12.76
N ALA A 376 -1.76 2.50 11.88
CA ALA A 376 -3.05 3.16 11.97
C ALA A 376 -4.13 2.09 11.76
N ILE A 377 -4.47 1.41 12.85
CA ILE A 377 -5.27 0.18 12.86
C ILE A 377 -6.69 0.43 13.35
N ASP A 378 -7.61 -0.29 12.75
CA ASP A 378 -9.00 -0.30 13.16
C ASP A 378 -9.25 -1.25 14.35
N GLU A 379 -10.50 -1.34 14.75
CA GLU A 379 -10.91 -2.14 15.91
C GLU A 379 -10.69 -3.65 15.71
N PRO A 380 -11.07 -4.28 14.59
CA PRO A 380 -10.78 -5.70 14.32
C PRO A 380 -9.29 -6.03 14.37
N MET A 381 -8.43 -5.23 13.75
CA MET A 381 -6.99 -5.45 13.74
C MET A 381 -6.39 -5.29 15.14
N ARG A 382 -6.84 -4.27 15.88
CA ARG A 382 -6.41 -4.04 17.26
C ARG A 382 -6.77 -5.21 18.16
N GLN A 383 -8.01 -5.72 18.07
CA GLN A 383 -8.48 -6.87 18.87
C GLN A 383 -7.71 -8.15 18.50
N ALA A 384 -7.45 -8.39 17.22
CA ALA A 384 -6.66 -9.54 16.78
C ALA A 384 -5.24 -9.51 17.39
N LEU A 385 -4.56 -8.35 17.35
CA LEU A 385 -3.23 -8.19 17.95
C LEU A 385 -3.24 -8.37 19.47
N CYS A 386 -4.23 -7.81 20.18
CA CYS A 386 -4.37 -7.97 21.61
C CYS A 386 -4.59 -9.45 21.98
N SER A 387 -5.51 -10.12 21.33
CA SER A 387 -5.79 -11.55 21.57
C SER A 387 -4.57 -12.44 21.27
N ALA A 388 -3.86 -12.16 20.19
CA ALA A 388 -2.63 -12.87 19.86
C ALA A 388 -1.51 -12.60 20.89
N GLY A 389 -1.40 -11.35 21.39
CA GLY A 389 -0.41 -10.97 22.40
C GLY A 389 -0.64 -11.63 23.75
N ASP A 390 -1.90 -11.85 24.15
CA ASP A 390 -2.25 -12.56 25.38
C ASP A 390 -1.95 -14.07 25.32
N SER A 391 -1.80 -14.63 24.12
CA SER A 391 -1.62 -16.07 23.90
C SER A 391 -0.27 -16.46 23.29
N GLY A 392 0.51 -15.51 22.74
CA GLY A 392 1.74 -15.81 22.00
C GLY A 392 2.77 -14.69 21.99
N ASP A 393 3.84 -14.87 21.23
CA ASP A 393 4.89 -13.86 21.04
C ASP A 393 4.53 -12.93 19.87
N VAL A 394 3.88 -11.80 20.17
CA VAL A 394 3.58 -10.78 19.17
C VAL A 394 4.60 -9.65 19.22
N ARG A 395 5.25 -9.37 18.08
CA ARG A 395 6.22 -8.28 17.93
C ARG A 395 5.79 -7.34 16.81
N LEU A 396 5.71 -6.05 17.14
CA LEU A 396 5.55 -4.97 16.18
C LEU A 396 6.87 -4.20 16.09
N LEU A 397 7.45 -4.17 14.90
CA LEU A 397 8.71 -3.49 14.60
C LEU A 397 8.39 -2.25 13.76
N LEU A 398 8.69 -1.07 14.30
CA LEU A 398 8.31 0.25 13.78
C LEU A 398 9.56 1.13 13.57
N PRO A 399 9.50 2.17 12.71
CA PRO A 399 10.64 3.02 12.44
C PRO A 399 11.06 3.88 13.62
N GLY A 400 12.37 4.10 13.79
CA GLY A 400 12.92 5.07 14.75
C GLY A 400 12.95 6.48 14.21
N ILE A 401 13.19 6.64 12.91
CA ILE A 401 13.15 7.93 12.22
C ILE A 401 11.99 7.88 11.20
N PRO A 402 10.81 8.43 11.54
CA PRO A 402 9.66 8.38 10.63
C PRO A 402 9.76 9.42 9.52
N ASP A 403 9.27 9.08 8.34
CA ASP A 403 9.06 10.00 7.22
C ASP A 403 7.80 10.89 7.42
N HIS A 404 6.76 10.34 8.08
CA HIS A 404 5.50 11.02 8.41
C HIS A 404 5.31 11.19 9.92
N LYS A 405 5.74 12.34 10.45
CA LYS A 405 5.74 12.63 11.91
C LYS A 405 4.35 12.57 12.55
N PHE A 406 3.31 13.02 11.85
CA PHE A 406 1.95 13.00 12.39
C PHE A 406 1.39 11.57 12.50
N ALA A 407 1.58 10.74 11.48
CA ALA A 407 1.21 9.33 11.52
C ALA A 407 1.96 8.58 12.64
N TYR A 408 3.26 8.87 12.81
CA TYR A 408 4.05 8.31 13.89
C TYR A 408 3.55 8.72 15.30
N LEU A 409 3.10 9.96 15.47
CA LEU A 409 2.52 10.41 16.73
C LEU A 409 1.14 9.78 16.98
N ALA A 410 0.31 9.68 15.95
CA ALA A 410 -0.99 9.01 16.02
C ALA A 410 -0.85 7.54 16.42
N ALA A 411 0.08 6.80 15.79
CA ALA A 411 0.39 5.40 16.10
C ALA A 411 0.65 5.15 17.59
N GLN A 412 1.27 6.11 18.30
CA GLN A 412 1.55 5.99 19.74
C GLN A 412 0.30 5.96 20.62
N SER A 413 -0.87 6.32 20.08
CA SER A 413 -2.14 6.22 20.81
C SER A 413 -2.56 4.75 21.01
N HIS A 414 -2.18 3.85 20.10
CA HIS A 414 -2.47 2.43 20.15
C HIS A 414 -1.55 1.66 21.12
N TYR A 415 -0.34 2.19 21.39
CA TYR A 415 0.68 1.44 22.14
C TYR A 415 0.22 1.00 23.52
N GLY A 416 -0.53 1.87 24.23
CA GLY A 416 -0.92 1.59 25.63
C GLY A 416 -1.69 0.29 25.78
N GLU A 417 -2.68 0.10 24.94
CA GLU A 417 -3.53 -1.07 24.96
C GLU A 417 -2.78 -2.32 24.47
N LEU A 418 -2.06 -2.20 23.36
CA LEU A 418 -1.23 -3.28 22.82
C LEU A 418 -0.20 -3.77 23.86
N LEU A 419 0.45 -2.85 24.60
CA LEU A 419 1.41 -3.20 25.63
C LEU A 419 0.76 -3.87 26.85
N VAL A 420 -0.48 -3.51 27.22
CA VAL A 420 -1.26 -4.18 28.29
C VAL A 420 -1.56 -5.63 27.91
N HIS A 421 -1.84 -5.88 26.62
CA HIS A 421 -2.07 -7.21 26.07
C HIS A 421 -0.78 -7.90 25.59
N HIS A 422 0.35 -7.60 26.23
CA HIS A 422 1.65 -8.26 26.04
C HIS A 422 2.27 -8.15 24.64
N VAL A 423 1.70 -7.36 23.72
CA VAL A 423 2.32 -7.06 22.42
C VAL A 423 3.63 -6.31 22.63
N LYS A 424 4.71 -6.83 22.08
CA LYS A 424 6.05 -6.24 22.20
C LYS A 424 6.29 -5.25 21.07
N ILE A 425 6.48 -3.98 21.40
CA ILE A 425 6.73 -2.91 20.43
C ILE A 425 8.22 -2.59 20.41
N TYR A 426 8.82 -2.64 19.22
CA TYR A 426 10.23 -2.37 18.95
C TYR A 426 10.38 -1.20 18.01
N ILE A 427 11.27 -0.27 18.34
CA ILE A 427 11.58 0.93 17.56
C ILE A 427 12.96 0.76 16.95
N TYR A 428 13.04 0.63 15.64
CA TYR A 428 14.26 0.43 14.88
C TYR A 428 15.13 1.69 14.86
N GLU A 429 16.21 1.70 15.65
CA GLU A 429 16.99 2.92 15.91
C GLU A 429 17.81 3.44 14.71
N PRO A 430 18.36 2.59 13.80
CA PRO A 430 19.22 3.08 12.73
C PRO A 430 18.55 4.01 11.72
N GLY A 431 17.22 4.00 11.61
CA GLY A 431 16.53 4.84 10.64
C GLY A 431 15.08 4.51 10.38
N LEU A 432 14.68 4.60 9.12
CA LEU A 432 13.34 4.28 8.65
C LEU A 432 13.22 2.77 8.37
N LEU A 433 12.41 2.06 9.16
CA LEU A 433 11.97 0.71 8.84
C LEU A 433 10.77 0.79 7.92
N HIS A 434 10.96 0.43 6.65
CA HIS A 434 9.92 0.57 5.60
C HIS A 434 9.48 -0.77 5.00
N GLY A 435 10.08 -1.89 5.38
CA GLY A 435 9.62 -3.24 5.01
C GLY A 435 8.21 -3.52 5.55
N LYS A 436 7.39 -4.22 4.77
CA LYS A 436 6.03 -4.61 5.13
C LYS A 436 5.96 -6.13 5.08
N THR A 437 6.03 -6.72 6.26
CA THR A 437 6.02 -8.18 6.40
C THR A 437 5.20 -8.62 7.60
N VAL A 438 4.56 -9.77 7.48
CA VAL A 438 3.96 -10.50 8.60
C VAL A 438 4.54 -11.90 8.58
N LEU A 439 5.09 -12.36 9.70
CA LEU A 439 5.57 -13.73 9.88
C LEU A 439 4.78 -14.39 11.00
N SER A 440 4.13 -15.51 10.68
CA SER A 440 3.27 -16.24 11.61
C SER A 440 3.80 -17.66 11.81
N ASP A 441 4.11 -17.98 13.07
CA ASP A 441 4.63 -19.28 13.55
C ASP A 441 5.92 -19.76 12.89
N GLY A 442 6.59 -18.94 12.06
CA GLY A 442 7.70 -19.39 11.21
C GLY A 442 7.28 -20.31 10.06
N GLU A 443 5.99 -20.36 9.74
CA GLU A 443 5.40 -21.28 8.76
C GLU A 443 4.68 -20.56 7.62
N ALA A 444 4.02 -19.44 7.92
CA ALA A 444 3.39 -18.60 6.92
C ALA A 444 3.90 -17.17 7.03
N ALA A 445 4.03 -16.50 5.88
CA ALA A 445 4.48 -15.11 5.84
C ALA A 445 3.78 -14.32 4.74
N PHE A 446 3.64 -13.02 4.96
CA PHE A 446 3.32 -12.02 3.94
C PHE A 446 4.55 -11.15 3.67
N VAL A 447 4.80 -10.87 2.38
CA VAL A 447 5.78 -9.88 1.92
C VAL A 447 5.13 -9.08 0.78
N GLY A 448 5.13 -7.74 0.86
CA GLY A 448 4.50 -6.93 -0.18
C GLY A 448 4.59 -5.43 0.05
N SER A 449 3.61 -4.71 -0.52
CA SER A 449 3.53 -3.25 -0.45
C SER A 449 2.62 -2.74 0.67
N VAL A 450 1.79 -3.60 1.29
CA VAL A 450 0.71 -3.25 2.21
C VAL A 450 1.24 -2.77 3.55
N ASN A 451 1.01 -1.52 3.89
CA ASN A 451 1.25 -1.00 5.24
C ASN A 451 0.10 -1.39 6.18
N MET A 452 0.36 -1.33 7.48
CA MET A 452 -0.65 -1.54 8.51
C MET A 452 -1.38 -0.21 8.81
N ASP A 453 -2.05 0.33 7.79
CA ASP A 453 -2.77 1.60 7.86
C ASP A 453 -4.04 1.62 6.98
N TYR A 454 -4.93 2.59 7.26
CA TYR A 454 -6.18 2.76 6.54
C TYR A 454 -6.01 3.02 5.05
N ARG A 455 -4.94 3.72 4.65
CA ARG A 455 -4.74 4.04 3.24
C ARG A 455 -4.44 2.79 2.45
N SER A 456 -3.60 1.92 2.99
CA SER A 456 -3.29 0.64 2.36
C SER A 456 -4.50 -0.29 2.32
N PHE A 457 -5.28 -0.36 3.40
CA PHE A 457 -6.43 -1.26 3.46
C PHE A 457 -7.67 -0.78 2.69
N GLN A 458 -7.85 0.54 2.46
CA GLN A 458 -9.11 1.07 1.94
C GLN A 458 -8.97 1.97 0.70
N LEU A 459 -7.81 2.56 0.46
CA LEU A 459 -7.66 3.65 -0.50
C LEU A 459 -6.62 3.40 -1.59
N HIS A 460 -5.63 2.53 -1.35
CA HIS A 460 -4.57 2.27 -2.30
C HIS A 460 -4.79 0.96 -3.04
N PHE A 461 -4.27 0.88 -4.27
CA PHE A 461 -4.01 -0.40 -4.90
C PHE A 461 -2.70 -0.94 -4.32
N GLU A 462 -2.75 -2.13 -3.77
CA GLU A 462 -1.66 -2.80 -3.08
C GLU A 462 -1.41 -4.19 -3.67
N CYS A 463 -0.25 -4.76 -3.40
CA CYS A 463 0.09 -6.12 -3.81
C CYS A 463 0.99 -6.80 -2.77
N GLY A 464 1.01 -8.11 -2.83
CA GLY A 464 1.92 -8.91 -2.05
C GLY A 464 1.78 -10.39 -2.35
N THR A 465 2.52 -11.19 -1.63
CA THR A 465 2.40 -12.64 -1.69
C THR A 465 2.33 -13.23 -0.30
N VAL A 466 1.46 -14.20 -0.12
CA VAL A 466 1.47 -15.09 1.05
C VAL A 466 2.33 -16.30 0.71
N LEU A 467 3.20 -16.67 1.63
CA LEU A 467 4.13 -17.77 1.55
C LEU A 467 3.75 -18.83 2.59
N TYR A 468 3.83 -20.09 2.24
CA TYR A 468 3.53 -21.21 3.13
C TYR A 468 4.67 -22.23 3.08
N GLY A 469 5.46 -22.34 4.13
CA GLY A 469 6.52 -23.33 4.28
C GLY A 469 7.60 -23.30 3.21
N VAL A 470 7.85 -22.14 2.59
CA VAL A 470 8.97 -21.95 1.66
C VAL A 470 10.25 -21.62 2.43
N PRO A 471 11.45 -21.99 1.94
CA PRO A 471 12.72 -21.69 2.61
C PRO A 471 12.97 -20.19 2.84
N ALA A 472 12.43 -19.31 1.99
CA ALA A 472 12.52 -17.86 2.14
C ALA A 472 11.98 -17.33 3.49
N ILE A 473 11.10 -18.08 4.16
CA ILE A 473 10.58 -17.74 5.49
C ILE A 473 11.67 -17.75 6.56
N GLU A 474 12.64 -18.65 6.45
CA GLU A 474 13.79 -18.68 7.37
C GLU A 474 14.63 -17.39 7.25
N GLY A 475 14.91 -16.96 6.00
CA GLY A 475 15.60 -15.70 5.75
C GLY A 475 14.85 -14.46 6.27
N LEU A 476 13.50 -14.47 6.19
CA LEU A 476 12.66 -13.43 6.79
C LEU A 476 12.74 -13.46 8.32
N ALA A 477 12.69 -14.65 8.95
CA ALA A 477 12.79 -14.79 10.39
C ALA A 477 14.13 -14.27 10.93
N GLU A 478 15.24 -14.61 10.27
CA GLU A 478 16.56 -14.10 10.60
C GLU A 478 16.64 -12.57 10.45
N ASP A 479 16.04 -12.02 9.41
CA ASP A 479 16.03 -10.58 9.18
C ASP A 479 15.22 -9.84 10.25
N ILE A 480 14.04 -10.35 10.63
CA ILE A 480 13.25 -9.84 11.74
C ILE A 480 14.06 -9.88 13.05
N GLN A 481 14.83 -10.93 13.29
CA GLN A 481 15.68 -11.00 14.47
C GLN A 481 16.79 -9.93 14.42
N ARG A 482 17.48 -9.76 13.27
CA ARG A 482 18.48 -8.69 13.08
C ARG A 482 17.88 -7.27 13.29
N ILE A 483 16.65 -7.05 12.83
CA ILE A 483 15.94 -5.78 13.06
C ILE A 483 15.63 -5.62 14.56
N THR A 484 15.16 -6.68 15.22
CA THR A 484 14.85 -6.69 16.66
C THR A 484 16.08 -6.34 17.49
N ASP A 485 17.24 -6.95 17.18
CA ASP A 485 18.52 -6.74 17.89
C ASP A 485 19.03 -5.28 17.76
N ARG A 486 18.62 -4.58 16.71
CA ARG A 486 18.96 -3.17 16.44
C ARG A 486 17.83 -2.21 16.84
N SER A 487 16.84 -2.69 17.59
CA SER A 487 15.67 -1.93 17.99
C SER A 487 15.61 -1.78 19.51
N ARG A 488 15.09 -0.65 19.94
CA ARG A 488 14.77 -0.40 21.34
C ARG A 488 13.33 -0.87 21.62
N ARG A 489 13.16 -1.68 22.65
CA ARG A 489 11.83 -2.10 23.11
C ARG A 489 11.14 -0.98 23.90
N VAL A 490 9.89 -0.68 23.59
CA VAL A 490 9.04 0.26 24.32
C VAL A 490 8.41 -0.44 25.50
N THR A 491 8.48 0.15 26.69
CA THR A 491 7.81 -0.34 27.90
C THR A 491 6.51 0.43 28.15
N TYR A 492 5.56 -0.21 28.87
CA TYR A 492 4.32 0.46 29.28
C TYR A 492 4.60 1.69 30.16
N GLN A 493 5.58 1.61 31.07
CA GLN A 493 5.95 2.74 31.93
C GLN A 493 6.49 3.92 31.13
N GLU A 494 7.37 3.67 30.16
CA GLU A 494 7.88 4.69 29.25
C GLU A 494 6.74 5.33 28.45
N TRP A 495 5.84 4.54 27.89
CA TRP A 495 4.67 5.06 27.18
C TRP A 495 3.77 5.89 28.11
N LYS A 496 3.52 5.42 29.32
CA LYS A 496 2.69 6.10 30.33
C LYS A 496 3.32 7.39 30.86
N SER A 497 4.65 7.48 30.94
CA SER A 497 5.39 8.65 31.44
C SER A 497 5.53 9.80 30.43
N ARG A 498 5.07 9.62 29.18
CA ARG A 498 5.12 10.67 28.18
C ARG A 498 4.41 11.95 28.65
N PRO A 499 4.90 13.14 28.26
CA PRO A 499 4.27 14.42 28.60
C PRO A 499 2.79 14.45 28.21
N TRP A 500 1.95 15.05 29.03
CA TRP A 500 0.49 15.09 28.84
C TRP A 500 0.08 15.67 27.48
N TYR A 501 0.79 16.68 26.99
CA TYR A 501 0.50 17.31 25.70
C TYR A 501 0.76 16.34 24.52
N ARG A 502 1.77 15.45 24.61
CA ARG A 502 1.99 14.40 23.60
C ARG A 502 0.90 13.35 23.62
N LYS A 503 0.40 13.00 24.80
CA LYS A 503 -0.75 12.09 24.92
C LYS A 503 -2.00 12.70 24.29
N LEU A 504 -2.31 13.94 24.64
CA LEU A 504 -3.43 14.67 24.07
C LEU A 504 -3.31 14.78 22.54
N LEU A 505 -2.14 15.18 22.05
CA LEU A 505 -1.88 15.32 20.61
C LEU A 505 -2.04 13.97 19.89
N SER A 506 -1.46 12.87 20.40
CA SER A 506 -1.61 11.54 19.79
C SER A 506 -3.08 11.09 19.74
N THR A 507 -3.85 11.36 20.81
CA THR A 507 -5.28 11.03 20.86
C THR A 507 -6.10 11.87 19.87
N LEU A 508 -5.80 13.17 19.74
CA LEU A 508 -6.46 14.03 18.75
C LEU A 508 -6.10 13.63 17.31
N LEU A 509 -4.83 13.33 17.06
CA LEU A 509 -4.39 12.86 15.73
C LEU A 509 -5.03 11.53 15.33
N ARG A 510 -5.33 10.65 16.28
CA ARG A 510 -6.06 9.41 16.03
C ARG A 510 -7.41 9.63 15.35
N LEU A 511 -8.10 10.72 15.64
CA LEU A 511 -9.36 11.07 14.96
C LEU A 511 -9.19 11.28 13.44
N PHE A 512 -7.96 11.55 13.01
CA PHE A 512 -7.61 11.85 11.63
C PHE A 512 -6.80 10.73 10.95
N GLU A 513 -6.57 9.60 11.63
CA GLU A 513 -5.77 8.46 11.09
C GLU A 513 -6.30 7.96 9.75
N MET A 514 -7.60 7.99 9.53
CA MET A 514 -8.23 7.57 8.27
C MET A 514 -7.85 8.44 7.06
N TRP A 515 -7.24 9.60 7.29
CA TRP A 515 -6.79 10.51 6.23
C TRP A 515 -5.26 10.60 6.12
N MET A 516 -4.51 9.94 7.03
CA MET A 516 -3.05 9.97 7.11
C MET A 516 -2.37 8.94 6.21
#